data_30f044ac479a3c8debf227ccbaae325c
#
_entry.id   30f044ac479a3c8debf227ccbaae325c
#
_cell.length_a   1.000
_cell.length_b   1.000
_cell.length_c   1.000
_cell.angle_alpha   90.00
_cell.angle_beta   90.00
_cell.angle_gamma   90.00
#
_symmetry.space_group_name_H-M   'P 1'
#
loop_
_entity.id
_entity.type
_entity.pdbx_description
1 polymer ?
#
loop_
_entity_poly.entity_id
_entity_poly.type
_entity_poly.pdbx_seq_one_letter_code
_entity_poly.pdbx_strand_id
1 'polypeptide(L)'
;MKIKKILGLTLCVLLLTGCGTAKLDNGKESVVTFNEGGISAEDLYSKLKDKYGTEILVNLIDTELLEREYKEDNQEKAYINQVVSSLKKEWADKFDSNIVYYYGVNNESELKEFIRLSYRRNLWTEDYAKTTVTDGEINDYYKDYVIGDIEASHILIKSNATKSMSDSEKKDEEEKALKLAKEIIAKLDKGEKFEDLAKEYSDDDATSEKGGKLGSFNDRSNYDKNFLESAIELKVNEYSKTPVKSQYGYHIIYKTKQNDKPELDKVKDAVIAKIANEKVTNDSTFASKAMISLRQKYEMKITDSKLSSKYDSIYNK
;
A
#
# COMPACT_ATOMS: atom_id res chain seq x y z
N MET A 1 -0.45 4.43 -91.53
CA MET A 1 -0.25 3.80 -90.18
C MET A 1 -0.51 4.86 -89.15
N LYS A 2 -1.59 4.74 -88.39
CA LYS A 2 -2.09 5.79 -87.45
C LYS A 2 -1.43 5.65 -86.07
N ILE A 3 -0.68 6.65 -85.64
CA ILE A 3 -0.12 6.73 -84.32
C ILE A 3 -1.17 7.37 -83.42
N LYS A 4 -1.69 6.61 -82.44
CA LYS A 4 -2.59 7.13 -81.37
C LYS A 4 -1.76 7.83 -80.36
N LYS A 5 -2.02 9.13 -80.09
CA LYS A 5 -1.51 9.91 -78.99
C LYS A 5 -2.23 9.48 -77.69
N ILE A 6 -1.48 8.97 -76.74
CA ILE A 6 -1.96 8.74 -75.42
C ILE A 6 -1.80 10.07 -74.63
N LEU A 7 -2.93 10.62 -74.22
CA LEU A 7 -3.00 11.84 -73.47
C LEU A 7 -2.75 11.41 -71.96
N GLY A 8 -1.58 11.74 -71.47
CA GLY A 8 -1.27 11.54 -70.04
C GLY A 8 -2.02 12.58 -69.20
N LEU A 9 -2.97 12.12 -68.45
CA LEU A 9 -3.66 12.93 -67.47
C LEU A 9 -2.74 13.05 -66.19
N THR A 10 -2.02 14.17 -66.15
CA THR A 10 -1.25 14.51 -64.92
C THR A 10 -2.24 14.99 -63.86
N LEU A 11 -2.57 14.12 -62.90
CA LEU A 11 -3.37 14.47 -61.72
C LEU A 11 -2.50 15.32 -60.80
N CYS A 12 -2.63 16.64 -60.86
CA CYS A 12 -2.10 17.53 -59.84
C CYS A 12 -2.85 17.30 -58.55
N VAL A 13 -2.22 16.55 -57.63
CA VAL A 13 -2.66 16.50 -56.25
C VAL A 13 -2.30 17.85 -55.62
N LEU A 14 -3.27 18.74 -55.53
CA LEU A 14 -3.20 19.93 -54.69
C LEU A 14 -3.18 19.46 -53.22
N LEU A 15 -1.98 19.42 -52.66
CA LEU A 15 -1.82 19.33 -51.19
C LEU A 15 -2.34 20.64 -50.57
N LEU A 16 -3.64 20.68 -50.31
CA LEU A 16 -4.21 21.64 -49.38
C LEU A 16 -3.70 21.24 -47.96
N THR A 17 -2.66 21.96 -47.53
CA THR A 17 -2.27 21.99 -46.09
C THR A 17 -3.34 22.73 -45.29
N GLY A 18 -4.51 22.15 -45.23
CA GLY A 18 -5.53 22.51 -44.25
C GLY A 18 -5.26 21.72 -42.97
N CYS A 19 -5.19 22.39 -41.82
CA CYS A 19 -5.19 21.78 -40.49
C CYS A 19 -6.56 21.16 -40.22
N GLY A 20 -6.94 20.13 -40.96
CA GLY A 20 -8.19 19.38 -40.81
C GLY A 20 -7.87 17.90 -40.73
N THR A 21 -8.45 17.19 -39.78
CA THR A 21 -8.39 15.74 -39.68
C THR A 21 -8.95 15.10 -40.96
N ALA A 22 -8.30 14.04 -41.44
CA ALA A 22 -8.79 13.28 -42.60
C ALA A 22 -10.20 12.75 -42.30
N LYS A 23 -11.09 12.81 -43.33
CA LYS A 23 -12.46 12.34 -43.18
C LYS A 23 -12.71 11.16 -44.14
N LEU A 24 -13.56 10.24 -43.70
CA LEU A 24 -14.13 9.17 -44.52
C LEU A 24 -15.20 9.72 -45.44
N ASP A 25 -15.62 8.95 -46.45
CA ASP A 25 -16.67 9.31 -47.43
C ASP A 25 -18.00 9.66 -46.73
N ASN A 26 -18.26 9.08 -45.57
CA ASN A 26 -19.43 9.39 -44.73
C ASN A 26 -19.29 10.66 -43.88
N GLY A 27 -18.20 11.42 -44.05
CA GLY A 27 -17.91 12.66 -43.32
C GLY A 27 -17.34 12.49 -41.89
N LYS A 28 -17.21 11.26 -41.41
CA LYS A 28 -16.63 11.00 -40.06
C LYS A 28 -15.12 11.22 -40.08
N GLU A 29 -14.57 11.70 -38.98
CA GLU A 29 -13.13 11.81 -38.77
C GLU A 29 -12.47 10.44 -38.86
N SER A 30 -11.41 10.33 -39.66
CA SER A 30 -10.73 9.08 -39.94
C SER A 30 -9.46 8.93 -39.14
N VAL A 31 -9.23 7.76 -38.56
CA VAL A 31 -7.92 7.36 -37.99
C VAL A 31 -7.14 6.44 -38.94
N VAL A 32 -7.82 5.74 -39.83
CA VAL A 32 -7.22 4.90 -40.89
C VAL A 32 -8.07 4.96 -42.15
N THR A 33 -7.45 5.11 -43.30
CA THR A 33 -8.09 5.02 -44.61
C THR A 33 -7.54 3.83 -45.42
N PHE A 34 -8.42 3.18 -46.17
CA PHE A 34 -8.08 2.14 -47.16
C PHE A 34 -8.42 2.65 -48.56
N ASN A 35 -8.18 1.84 -49.58
CA ASN A 35 -8.59 2.18 -50.94
C ASN A 35 -10.11 2.39 -51.04
N GLU A 36 -10.88 1.65 -50.25
CA GLU A 36 -12.32 1.82 -50.10
C GLU A 36 -12.66 1.79 -48.58
N GLY A 37 -13.13 2.92 -48.05
CA GLY A 37 -13.53 3.06 -46.64
C GLY A 37 -12.38 3.36 -45.67
N GLY A 38 -12.56 2.98 -44.40
CA GLY A 38 -11.59 3.21 -43.33
C GLY A 38 -12.17 2.96 -41.95
N ILE A 39 -11.40 3.33 -40.90
CA ILE A 39 -11.81 3.26 -39.49
C ILE A 39 -11.99 4.69 -38.99
N SER A 40 -13.17 5.00 -38.47
CA SER A 40 -13.43 6.31 -37.88
C SER A 40 -12.90 6.44 -36.44
N ALA A 41 -12.62 7.67 -36.01
CA ALA A 41 -12.28 7.98 -34.61
C ALA A 41 -13.41 7.55 -33.67
N GLU A 42 -14.68 7.69 -34.11
CA GLU A 42 -15.85 7.29 -33.33
C GLU A 42 -15.89 5.76 -33.11
N ASP A 43 -15.60 4.95 -34.17
CA ASP A 43 -15.56 3.49 -34.02
C ASP A 43 -14.43 3.05 -33.08
N LEU A 44 -13.23 3.64 -33.22
CA LEU A 44 -12.11 3.39 -32.32
C LEU A 44 -12.45 3.79 -30.89
N TYR A 45 -13.00 5.00 -30.68
CA TYR A 45 -13.43 5.47 -29.36
C TYR A 45 -14.47 4.53 -28.74
N SER A 46 -15.47 4.11 -29.52
CA SER A 46 -16.49 3.16 -29.04
C SER A 46 -15.87 1.86 -28.53
N LYS A 47 -14.91 1.29 -29.26
CA LYS A 47 -14.22 0.06 -28.87
C LYS A 47 -13.34 0.25 -27.61
N LEU A 48 -12.61 1.36 -27.53
CA LEU A 48 -11.80 1.71 -26.36
C LEU A 48 -12.68 1.92 -25.12
N LYS A 49 -13.78 2.67 -25.26
CA LYS A 49 -14.77 2.89 -24.21
C LYS A 49 -15.38 1.57 -23.73
N ASP A 50 -15.71 0.68 -24.65
CA ASP A 50 -16.27 -0.63 -24.32
C ASP A 50 -15.29 -1.50 -23.54
N LYS A 51 -14.01 -1.44 -23.86
CA LYS A 51 -12.99 -2.30 -23.24
C LYS A 51 -12.41 -1.71 -21.95
N TYR A 52 -12.09 -0.43 -21.95
CA TYR A 52 -11.33 0.22 -20.88
C TYR A 52 -12.09 1.37 -20.20
N GLY A 53 -13.22 1.80 -20.74
CA GLY A 53 -13.86 3.06 -20.35
C GLY A 53 -14.25 3.12 -18.88
N THR A 54 -14.68 2.03 -18.26
CA THR A 54 -15.09 2.03 -16.86
C THR A 54 -13.90 2.24 -15.92
N GLU A 55 -12.79 1.57 -16.16
CA GLU A 55 -11.57 1.71 -15.36
C GLU A 55 -11.00 3.13 -15.47
N ILE A 56 -10.87 3.64 -16.70
CA ILE A 56 -10.37 5.00 -16.94
C ILE A 56 -11.31 6.03 -16.30
N LEU A 57 -12.62 5.86 -16.44
CA LEU A 57 -13.61 6.76 -15.86
C LEU A 57 -13.50 6.80 -14.33
N VAL A 58 -13.37 5.65 -13.69
CA VAL A 58 -13.21 5.56 -12.23
C VAL A 58 -11.94 6.27 -11.77
N ASN A 59 -10.82 6.09 -12.47
CA ASN A 59 -9.58 6.79 -12.15
C ASN A 59 -9.72 8.31 -12.30
N LEU A 60 -10.38 8.79 -13.36
CA LEU A 60 -10.64 10.21 -13.58
C LEU A 60 -11.57 10.80 -12.48
N ILE A 61 -12.63 10.08 -12.12
CA ILE A 61 -13.54 10.48 -11.03
C ILE A 61 -12.77 10.59 -9.72
N ASP A 62 -12.02 9.55 -9.36
CA ASP A 62 -11.29 9.52 -8.09
C ASP A 62 -10.22 10.61 -8.04
N THR A 63 -9.50 10.86 -9.15
CA THR A 63 -8.54 11.97 -9.24
C THR A 63 -9.22 13.30 -8.97
N GLU A 64 -10.30 13.62 -9.68
CA GLU A 64 -11.05 14.88 -9.53
C GLU A 64 -11.59 15.06 -8.10
N LEU A 65 -12.15 14.00 -7.51
CA LEU A 65 -12.73 14.08 -6.17
C LEU A 65 -11.67 14.19 -5.08
N LEU A 66 -10.56 13.44 -5.22
CA LEU A 66 -9.47 13.48 -4.26
C LEU A 66 -8.65 14.78 -4.34
N GLU A 67 -8.61 15.46 -5.49
CA GLU A 67 -8.03 16.80 -5.62
C GLU A 67 -8.83 17.87 -4.87
N ARG A 68 -10.12 17.64 -4.67
CA ARG A 68 -10.98 18.52 -3.85
C ARG A 68 -10.75 18.31 -2.36
N GLU A 69 -10.48 17.06 -1.94
CA GLU A 69 -10.23 16.71 -0.54
C GLU A 69 -8.79 17.06 -0.10
N TYR A 70 -7.80 16.80 -0.95
CA TYR A 70 -6.38 16.94 -0.61
C TYR A 70 -5.68 17.92 -1.53
N LYS A 71 -5.05 18.92 -0.93
CA LYS A 71 -4.11 19.81 -1.65
C LYS A 71 -2.73 19.17 -1.61
N GLU A 72 -2.01 19.30 -2.70
CA GLU A 72 -0.63 18.82 -2.78
C GLU A 72 0.23 19.48 -1.69
N ASP A 73 0.93 18.68 -0.92
CA ASP A 73 1.82 19.11 0.14
C ASP A 73 3.24 18.53 -0.02
N ASN A 74 4.13 18.90 0.90
CA ASN A 74 5.51 18.43 0.88
C ASN A 74 5.65 16.94 1.20
N GLN A 75 4.70 16.36 1.94
CA GLN A 75 4.71 14.96 2.33
C GLN A 75 4.34 14.08 1.13
N GLU A 76 3.29 14.46 0.39
CA GLU A 76 2.91 13.81 -0.87
C GLU A 76 4.06 13.86 -1.88
N LYS A 77 4.69 15.04 -2.07
CA LYS A 77 5.84 15.19 -2.99
C LYS A 77 7.02 14.29 -2.59
N ALA A 78 7.35 14.27 -1.31
CA ALA A 78 8.45 13.45 -0.80
C ALA A 78 8.17 11.96 -1.03
N TYR A 79 6.95 11.49 -0.73
CA TYR A 79 6.54 10.11 -0.95
C TYR A 79 6.66 9.72 -2.43
N ILE A 80 6.07 10.51 -3.35
CA ILE A 80 6.12 10.25 -4.79
C ILE A 80 7.57 10.17 -5.28
N ASN A 81 8.41 11.15 -4.91
CA ASN A 81 9.81 11.16 -5.31
C ASN A 81 10.59 9.97 -4.75
N GLN A 82 10.32 9.56 -3.52
CA GLN A 82 10.94 8.39 -2.90
C GLN A 82 10.58 7.11 -3.67
N VAL A 83 9.29 6.89 -4.00
CA VAL A 83 8.85 5.72 -4.76
C VAL A 83 9.51 5.69 -6.14
N VAL A 84 9.47 6.80 -6.89
CA VAL A 84 10.10 6.88 -8.22
C VAL A 84 11.60 6.62 -8.15
N SER A 85 12.29 7.20 -7.16
CA SER A 85 13.74 7.00 -6.96
C SER A 85 14.07 5.53 -6.65
N SER A 86 13.25 4.88 -5.83
CA SER A 86 13.40 3.45 -5.49
C SER A 86 13.22 2.57 -6.72
N LEU A 87 12.20 2.82 -7.54
CA LEU A 87 11.96 2.08 -8.78
C LEU A 87 13.08 2.30 -9.81
N LYS A 88 13.59 3.52 -9.93
CA LYS A 88 14.75 3.81 -10.80
C LYS A 88 16.01 3.07 -10.34
N LYS A 89 16.26 3.01 -9.03
CA LYS A 89 17.38 2.27 -8.47
C LYS A 89 17.25 0.76 -8.68
N GLU A 90 16.05 0.22 -8.52
CA GLU A 90 15.77 -1.20 -8.67
C GLU A 90 15.85 -1.66 -10.12
N TRP A 91 15.29 -0.88 -11.06
CA TRP A 91 15.13 -1.28 -12.45
C TRP A 91 16.20 -0.74 -13.41
N ALA A 92 16.98 0.23 -12.96
CA ALA A 92 18.09 0.84 -13.71
C ALA A 92 17.71 1.19 -15.18
N ASP A 93 18.39 0.60 -16.14
CA ASP A 93 18.16 0.77 -17.59
C ASP A 93 16.81 0.24 -18.10
N LYS A 94 16.11 -0.59 -17.31
CA LYS A 94 14.80 -1.13 -17.63
C LYS A 94 13.64 -0.28 -17.09
N PHE A 95 13.91 0.85 -16.46
CA PHE A 95 12.89 1.68 -15.82
C PHE A 95 11.74 2.01 -16.78
N ASP A 96 12.03 2.58 -17.96
CA ASP A 96 11.00 3.01 -18.90
C ASP A 96 10.17 1.84 -19.45
N SER A 97 10.77 0.69 -19.72
CA SER A 97 10.01 -0.49 -20.14
C SER A 97 9.17 -1.09 -19.03
N ASN A 98 9.67 -1.06 -17.80
CA ASN A 98 8.98 -1.64 -16.66
C ASN A 98 7.79 -0.79 -16.20
N ILE A 99 7.86 0.55 -16.28
CA ILE A 99 6.70 1.38 -15.96
C ILE A 99 5.53 1.14 -16.94
N VAL A 100 5.82 0.90 -18.21
CA VAL A 100 4.80 0.48 -19.20
C VAL A 100 4.22 -0.88 -18.85
N TYR A 101 5.08 -1.84 -18.53
CA TYR A 101 4.65 -3.23 -18.29
C TYR A 101 3.85 -3.38 -16.99
N TYR A 102 4.32 -2.80 -15.88
CA TYR A 102 3.72 -2.99 -14.56
C TYR A 102 2.63 -1.98 -14.22
N TYR A 103 2.72 -0.76 -14.72
CA TYR A 103 1.78 0.33 -14.39
C TYR A 103 0.93 0.80 -15.57
N GLY A 104 1.24 0.37 -16.80
CA GLY A 104 0.51 0.79 -18.00
C GLY A 104 0.68 2.27 -18.34
N VAL A 105 1.75 2.91 -17.87
CA VAL A 105 2.05 4.33 -18.06
C VAL A 105 3.26 4.52 -18.99
N ASN A 106 3.28 5.60 -19.78
CA ASN A 106 4.24 5.75 -20.87
C ASN A 106 5.50 6.54 -20.46
N ASN A 107 5.48 7.22 -19.32
CA ASN A 107 6.57 8.08 -18.87
C ASN A 107 6.50 8.32 -17.36
N GLU A 108 7.59 8.90 -16.82
CA GLU A 108 7.70 9.21 -15.39
C GLU A 108 6.62 10.17 -14.88
N SER A 109 6.14 11.11 -15.71
CA SER A 109 5.09 12.04 -15.31
C SER A 109 3.78 11.30 -15.05
N GLU A 110 3.39 10.40 -15.96
CA GLU A 110 2.21 9.55 -15.79
C GLU A 110 2.36 8.60 -14.59
N LEU A 111 3.58 8.08 -14.34
CA LEU A 111 3.85 7.28 -13.15
C LEU A 111 3.65 8.08 -11.86
N LYS A 112 4.10 9.34 -11.82
CA LYS A 112 3.87 10.21 -10.66
C LYS A 112 2.39 10.46 -10.41
N GLU A 113 1.59 10.67 -11.46
CA GLU A 113 0.13 10.80 -11.31
C GLU A 113 -0.52 9.51 -10.80
N PHE A 114 -0.09 8.35 -11.31
CA PHE A 114 -0.56 7.05 -10.82
C PHE A 114 -0.24 6.85 -9.33
N ILE A 115 0.98 7.18 -8.91
CA ILE A 115 1.41 7.09 -7.50
C ILE A 115 0.61 8.08 -6.65
N ARG A 116 0.40 9.33 -7.13
CA ARG A 116 -0.41 10.35 -6.45
C ARG A 116 -1.83 9.87 -6.20
N LEU A 117 -2.48 9.34 -7.21
CA LEU A 117 -3.84 8.80 -7.08
C LEU A 117 -3.90 7.70 -6.04
N SER A 118 -2.96 6.77 -6.06
CA SER A 118 -2.86 5.68 -5.09
C SER A 118 -2.63 6.20 -3.66
N TYR A 119 -1.74 7.17 -3.50
CA TYR A 119 -1.45 7.81 -2.21
C TYR A 119 -2.71 8.48 -1.63
N ARG A 120 -3.41 9.27 -2.43
CA ARG A 120 -4.63 9.96 -1.99
C ARG A 120 -5.80 9.02 -1.72
N ARG A 121 -5.93 7.92 -2.47
CA ARG A 121 -6.89 6.85 -2.16
C ARG A 121 -6.63 6.22 -0.78
N ASN A 122 -5.37 6.02 -0.43
CA ASN A 122 -5.00 5.52 0.89
C ASN A 122 -5.31 6.54 1.99
N LEU A 123 -4.97 7.82 1.78
CA LEU A 123 -5.33 8.89 2.73
C LEU A 123 -6.84 8.95 2.97
N TRP A 124 -7.65 8.93 1.91
CA TRP A 124 -9.10 8.91 2.05
C TRP A 124 -9.60 7.67 2.79
N THR A 125 -9.01 6.51 2.51
CA THR A 125 -9.39 5.26 3.19
C THR A 125 -9.13 5.36 4.68
N GLU A 126 -7.99 5.90 5.10
CA GLU A 126 -7.63 6.13 6.50
C GLU A 126 -8.56 7.15 7.17
N ASP A 127 -8.82 8.27 6.50
CA ASP A 127 -9.69 9.32 7.05
C ASP A 127 -11.14 8.84 7.15
N TYR A 128 -11.64 8.15 6.13
CA TYR A 128 -12.96 7.52 6.18
C TYR A 128 -13.04 6.49 7.32
N ALA A 129 -12.02 5.66 7.52
CA ALA A 129 -11.99 4.68 8.59
C ALA A 129 -12.16 5.34 9.96
N LYS A 130 -11.45 6.45 10.22
CA LYS A 130 -11.60 7.22 11.47
C LYS A 130 -13.03 7.68 11.70
N THR A 131 -13.75 8.10 10.65
CA THR A 131 -15.17 8.54 10.77
C THR A 131 -16.13 7.40 11.10
N THR A 132 -15.75 6.15 10.87
CA THR A 132 -16.57 4.96 11.15
C THR A 132 -16.37 4.42 12.56
N VAL A 133 -15.43 4.97 13.34
CA VAL A 133 -15.18 4.55 14.72
C VAL A 133 -16.23 5.17 15.64
N THR A 134 -16.90 4.33 16.41
CA THR A 134 -17.95 4.75 17.34
C THR A 134 -17.42 5.00 18.75
N ASP A 135 -18.12 5.80 19.54
CA ASP A 135 -17.76 6.02 20.95
C ASP A 135 -17.80 4.70 21.76
N GLY A 136 -18.67 3.76 21.40
CA GLY A 136 -18.68 2.42 22.01
C GLY A 136 -17.38 1.68 21.80
N GLU A 137 -16.91 1.59 20.54
CA GLU A 137 -15.64 0.96 20.20
C GLU A 137 -14.44 1.64 20.89
N ILE A 138 -14.48 2.98 20.99
CA ILE A 138 -13.43 3.74 21.70
C ILE A 138 -13.40 3.35 23.19
N ASN A 139 -14.55 3.33 23.86
CA ASN A 139 -14.64 3.01 25.28
C ASN A 139 -14.24 1.56 25.57
N ASP A 140 -14.69 0.62 24.73
CA ASP A 140 -14.34 -0.79 24.86
C ASP A 140 -12.85 -1.01 24.64
N TYR A 141 -12.26 -0.43 23.59
CA TYR A 141 -10.82 -0.49 23.35
C TYR A 141 -10.04 0.15 24.51
N TYR A 142 -10.46 1.33 24.96
CA TYR A 142 -9.80 2.00 26.07
C TYR A 142 -9.85 1.12 27.33
N LYS A 143 -10.99 0.56 27.68
CA LYS A 143 -11.17 -0.28 28.86
C LYS A 143 -10.28 -1.51 28.83
N ASP A 144 -10.31 -2.23 27.71
CA ASP A 144 -9.80 -3.60 27.64
C ASP A 144 -8.33 -3.67 27.18
N TYR A 145 -7.87 -2.70 26.40
CA TYR A 145 -6.55 -2.76 25.75
C TYR A 145 -5.60 -1.63 26.13
N VAL A 146 -6.10 -0.40 26.37
CA VAL A 146 -5.18 0.71 26.66
C VAL A 146 -4.47 0.49 27.97
N ILE A 147 -3.16 0.57 27.92
CA ILE A 147 -2.26 0.52 29.07
C ILE A 147 -1.39 1.77 29.14
N GLY A 148 -0.75 1.99 30.29
CA GLY A 148 0.34 2.95 30.40
C GLY A 148 1.60 2.46 29.68
N ASP A 149 2.46 3.40 29.31
CA ASP A 149 3.72 3.05 28.65
C ASP A 149 4.53 2.06 29.49
N ILE A 150 5.10 1.07 28.83
CA ILE A 150 6.03 0.10 29.40
C ILE A 150 7.44 0.34 28.86
N GLU A 151 8.45 0.07 29.69
CA GLU A 151 9.83 -0.05 29.24
C GLU A 151 10.24 -1.52 29.34
N ALA A 152 10.84 -2.03 28.29
CA ALA A 152 11.33 -3.40 28.25
C ALA A 152 12.67 -3.50 27.52
N SER A 153 13.36 -4.60 27.80
CA SER A 153 14.50 -5.07 27.05
C SER A 153 14.15 -6.39 26.37
N HIS A 154 14.82 -6.73 25.29
CA HIS A 154 14.67 -8.04 24.68
C HIS A 154 16.00 -8.66 24.25
N ILE A 155 15.99 -9.97 24.09
CA ILE A 155 17.01 -10.75 23.40
C ILE A 155 16.33 -11.39 22.19
N LEU A 156 16.80 -11.11 20.99
CA LEU A 156 16.29 -11.70 19.76
C LEU A 156 17.22 -12.80 19.31
N ILE A 157 16.69 -13.99 19.08
CA ILE A 157 17.40 -15.10 18.45
C ILE A 157 16.75 -15.37 17.08
N LYS A 158 17.46 -15.01 16.01
CA LYS A 158 16.98 -15.24 14.64
C LYS A 158 17.16 -16.70 14.25
N SER A 159 16.28 -17.18 13.40
CA SER A 159 16.53 -18.41 12.65
C SER A 159 17.45 -18.12 11.48
N ASN A 160 18.44 -18.98 11.25
CA ASN A 160 19.32 -18.88 10.07
C ASN A 160 18.65 -19.45 8.79
N ALA A 161 17.34 -19.71 8.82
CA ALA A 161 16.60 -20.20 7.67
C ALA A 161 16.62 -19.21 6.50
N THR A 162 17.00 -19.69 5.31
CA THR A 162 17.03 -18.89 4.07
C THR A 162 15.94 -19.34 3.11
N LYS A 163 15.60 -18.49 2.13
CA LYS A 163 14.59 -18.83 1.10
C LYS A 163 14.98 -20.04 0.25
N SER A 164 16.27 -20.35 0.13
CA SER A 164 16.81 -21.45 -0.68
C SER A 164 16.80 -22.82 0.04
N MET A 165 16.56 -22.83 1.34
CA MET A 165 16.48 -24.06 2.14
C MET A 165 15.16 -24.79 1.91
N SER A 166 15.20 -26.13 2.00
CA SER A 166 14.01 -26.97 2.05
C SER A 166 13.23 -26.73 3.35
N ASP A 167 11.96 -27.12 3.38
CA ASP A 167 11.12 -26.93 4.56
C ASP A 167 11.64 -27.70 5.78
N SER A 168 12.30 -28.85 5.59
CA SER A 168 12.96 -29.58 6.68
C SER A 168 14.14 -28.79 7.24
N GLU A 169 15.02 -28.27 6.38
CA GLU A 169 16.18 -27.48 6.82
C GLU A 169 15.76 -26.17 7.53
N LYS A 170 14.71 -25.52 7.04
CA LYS A 170 14.14 -24.33 7.72
C LYS A 170 13.65 -24.67 9.12
N LYS A 171 12.95 -25.80 9.26
CA LYS A 171 12.47 -26.27 10.54
C LYS A 171 13.60 -26.59 11.50
N ASP A 172 14.67 -27.24 11.03
CA ASP A 172 15.84 -27.54 11.84
C ASP A 172 16.53 -26.24 12.35
N GLU A 173 16.62 -25.21 11.52
CA GLU A 173 17.15 -23.90 11.93
C GLU A 173 16.24 -23.18 12.93
N GLU A 174 14.93 -23.28 12.77
CA GLU A 174 13.98 -22.75 13.77
C GLU A 174 14.09 -23.48 15.11
N GLU A 175 14.24 -24.80 15.10
CA GLU A 175 14.43 -25.60 16.32
C GLU A 175 15.73 -25.26 17.03
N LYS A 176 16.82 -25.00 16.31
CA LYS A 176 18.09 -24.52 16.89
C LYS A 176 17.91 -23.17 17.57
N ALA A 177 17.25 -22.21 16.91
CA ALA A 177 16.97 -20.89 17.48
C ALA A 177 16.09 -20.99 18.76
N LEU A 178 15.06 -21.82 18.71
CA LEU A 178 14.19 -22.08 19.88
C LEU A 178 14.97 -22.71 21.03
N LYS A 179 15.86 -23.66 20.74
CA LYS A 179 16.71 -24.32 21.74
C LYS A 179 17.61 -23.31 22.42
N LEU A 180 18.32 -22.48 21.63
CA LEU A 180 19.19 -21.43 22.17
C LEU A 180 18.43 -20.44 23.03
N ALA A 181 17.25 -19.99 22.60
CA ALA A 181 16.41 -19.10 23.39
C ALA A 181 16.00 -19.72 24.75
N LYS A 182 15.69 -21.03 24.78
CA LYS A 182 15.44 -21.77 26.03
C LYS A 182 16.69 -21.88 26.94
N GLU A 183 17.85 -22.08 26.35
CA GLU A 183 19.13 -22.11 27.09
C GLU A 183 19.44 -20.76 27.75
N ILE A 184 19.15 -19.65 27.06
CA ILE A 184 19.30 -18.29 27.61
C ILE A 184 18.34 -18.07 28.76
N ILE A 185 17.07 -18.51 28.64
CA ILE A 185 16.12 -18.45 29.76
C ILE A 185 16.65 -19.24 30.97
N ALA A 186 17.22 -20.44 30.73
CA ALA A 186 17.81 -21.21 31.83
C ALA A 186 19.03 -20.54 32.47
N LYS A 187 19.79 -19.72 31.78
CA LYS A 187 20.87 -18.88 32.34
C LYS A 187 20.28 -17.74 33.18
N LEU A 188 19.21 -17.07 32.70
CA LEU A 188 18.49 -16.08 33.51
C LEU A 188 17.92 -16.67 34.80
N ASP A 189 17.36 -17.90 34.74
CA ASP A 189 16.85 -18.60 35.95
C ASP A 189 17.97 -18.95 36.94
N LYS A 190 19.22 -19.02 36.50
CA LYS A 190 20.42 -19.18 37.38
C LYS A 190 20.96 -17.86 37.87
N GLY A 191 20.34 -16.72 37.53
CA GLY A 191 20.72 -15.40 38.01
C GLY A 191 21.74 -14.66 37.13
N GLU A 192 22.01 -15.11 35.90
CA GLU A 192 22.81 -14.33 34.95
C GLU A 192 22.06 -13.05 34.58
N LYS A 193 22.78 -11.95 34.34
CA LYS A 193 22.15 -10.66 34.05
C LYS A 193 21.59 -10.58 32.63
N PHE A 194 20.38 -10.08 32.51
CA PHE A 194 19.71 -9.92 31.23
C PHE A 194 20.54 -9.09 30.22
N GLU A 195 21.11 -7.98 30.71
CA GLU A 195 21.91 -7.07 29.88
C GLU A 195 23.15 -7.73 29.29
N ASP A 196 23.81 -8.60 30.07
CA ASP A 196 25.02 -9.31 29.65
C ASP A 196 24.68 -10.38 28.60
N LEU A 197 23.60 -11.14 28.82
CA LEU A 197 23.10 -12.12 27.86
C LEU A 197 22.57 -11.46 26.58
N ALA A 198 21.97 -10.26 26.66
CA ALA A 198 21.56 -9.52 25.49
C ALA A 198 22.75 -9.10 24.61
N LYS A 199 23.86 -8.67 25.21
CA LYS A 199 25.10 -8.34 24.48
C LYS A 199 25.75 -9.57 23.87
N GLU A 200 25.68 -10.71 24.56
CA GLU A 200 26.35 -11.94 24.12
C GLU A 200 25.57 -12.69 23.02
N TYR A 201 24.22 -12.70 23.11
CA TYR A 201 23.39 -13.60 22.30
C TYR A 201 22.39 -12.91 21.37
N SER A 202 22.08 -11.61 21.59
CA SER A 202 21.01 -10.99 20.81
C SER A 202 21.45 -10.68 19.38
N ASP A 203 20.66 -11.15 18.40
CA ASP A 203 20.79 -10.84 16.99
C ASP A 203 20.15 -9.51 16.59
N ASP A 204 19.69 -8.70 17.58
CA ASP A 204 19.18 -7.35 17.31
C ASP A 204 20.32 -6.32 17.46
N ASP A 205 21.01 -6.02 16.38
CA ASP A 205 22.13 -5.08 16.34
C ASP A 205 21.77 -3.67 16.85
N ALA A 206 20.51 -3.29 16.80
CA ALA A 206 20.07 -1.96 17.23
C ALA A 206 20.06 -1.80 18.77
N THR A 207 19.88 -2.91 19.49
CA THR A 207 19.68 -2.90 20.95
C THR A 207 20.65 -3.77 21.72
N SER A 208 21.28 -4.78 21.13
CA SER A 208 22.17 -5.74 21.79
C SER A 208 23.24 -5.05 22.66
N GLU A 209 24.00 -4.13 22.08
CA GLU A 209 25.06 -3.37 22.79
C GLU A 209 24.53 -2.50 23.94
N LYS A 210 23.24 -2.18 23.91
CA LYS A 210 22.55 -1.43 24.97
C LYS A 210 21.83 -2.36 25.98
N GLY A 211 22.21 -3.65 26.01
CA GLY A 211 21.57 -4.64 26.88
C GLY A 211 20.13 -4.95 26.50
N GLY A 212 19.80 -4.85 25.22
CA GLY A 212 18.48 -5.16 24.64
C GLY A 212 17.41 -4.10 24.85
N LYS A 213 17.75 -2.88 25.33
CA LYS A 213 16.77 -1.82 25.68
C LYS A 213 16.01 -1.31 24.46
N LEU A 214 14.67 -1.40 24.52
CA LEU A 214 13.75 -0.98 23.45
C LEU A 214 13.21 0.45 23.61
N GLY A 215 13.41 1.06 24.78
CA GLY A 215 12.75 2.33 25.14
C GLY A 215 11.31 2.14 25.62
N SER A 216 10.52 3.21 25.53
CA SER A 216 9.14 3.24 26.00
C SER A 216 8.18 2.93 24.85
N PHE A 217 7.19 2.06 25.08
CA PHE A 217 6.15 1.68 24.14
C PHE A 217 4.86 1.26 24.85
N ASN A 218 3.77 1.06 24.12
CA ASN A 218 2.47 0.70 24.67
C ASN A 218 1.65 -0.16 23.68
N ASP A 219 0.40 -0.43 24.03
CA ASP A 219 -0.56 -1.23 23.25
C ASP A 219 -0.77 -0.74 21.80
N ARG A 220 -0.50 0.54 21.51
CA ARG A 220 -0.66 1.15 20.18
C ARG A 220 0.63 1.19 19.36
N SER A 221 1.73 0.70 19.93
CA SER A 221 3.03 0.66 19.25
C SER A 221 3.07 -0.42 18.17
N ASN A 222 3.84 -0.17 17.11
CA ASN A 222 3.95 -1.07 15.96
C ASN A 222 4.97 -2.19 16.21
N TYR A 223 4.68 -3.06 17.19
CA TYR A 223 5.42 -4.30 17.43
C TYR A 223 4.66 -5.51 16.85
N ASP A 224 5.38 -6.62 16.70
CA ASP A 224 4.75 -7.92 16.43
C ASP A 224 3.71 -8.23 17.51
N LYS A 225 2.55 -8.75 17.11
CA LYS A 225 1.43 -8.98 18.02
C LYS A 225 1.80 -9.86 19.21
N ASN A 226 2.45 -11.00 18.95
CA ASN A 226 2.82 -11.94 20.02
C ASN A 226 3.84 -11.31 20.97
N PHE A 227 4.79 -10.53 20.42
CA PHE A 227 5.76 -9.78 21.21
C PHE A 227 5.07 -8.78 22.14
N LEU A 228 4.16 -7.96 21.58
CA LEU A 228 3.47 -6.91 22.33
C LEU A 228 2.58 -7.50 23.44
N GLU A 229 1.78 -8.51 23.12
CA GLU A 229 0.93 -9.20 24.09
C GLU A 229 1.76 -9.79 25.26
N SER A 230 2.85 -10.49 24.95
CA SER A 230 3.76 -11.03 25.97
C SER A 230 4.39 -9.95 26.83
N ALA A 231 4.83 -8.83 26.23
CA ALA A 231 5.41 -7.71 26.98
C ALA A 231 4.38 -7.04 27.92
N ILE A 232 3.12 -6.96 27.49
CA ILE A 232 2.02 -6.40 28.28
C ILE A 232 1.71 -7.28 29.50
N GLU A 233 1.64 -8.59 29.31
CA GLU A 233 1.30 -9.57 30.37
C GLU A 233 2.36 -9.70 31.46
N LEU A 234 3.63 -9.43 31.14
CA LEU A 234 4.70 -9.48 32.14
C LEU A 234 4.48 -8.46 33.25
N LYS A 235 4.82 -8.83 34.49
CA LYS A 235 4.94 -7.87 35.58
C LYS A 235 6.29 -7.15 35.49
N VAL A 236 6.35 -5.99 36.14
CA VAL A 236 7.61 -5.24 36.24
C VAL A 236 8.67 -6.09 36.93
N ASN A 237 9.87 -6.10 36.38
CA ASN A 237 11.02 -6.93 36.78
C ASN A 237 10.84 -8.44 36.54
N GLU A 238 9.93 -8.82 35.65
CA GLU A 238 9.81 -10.20 35.14
C GLU A 238 10.26 -10.31 33.69
N TYR A 239 10.78 -11.48 33.31
CA TYR A 239 11.08 -11.84 31.93
C TYR A 239 10.24 -13.03 31.48
N SER A 240 10.04 -13.16 30.17
CA SER A 240 9.26 -14.24 29.58
C SER A 240 9.89 -15.61 29.87
N LYS A 241 9.13 -16.50 30.48
CA LYS A 241 9.60 -17.85 30.87
C LYS A 241 9.58 -18.83 29.71
N THR A 242 9.01 -18.43 28.58
CA THR A 242 9.05 -19.16 27.31
C THR A 242 9.46 -18.21 26.20
N PRO A 243 10.22 -18.70 25.17
CA PRO A 243 10.53 -17.89 24.02
C PRO A 243 9.27 -17.44 23.27
N VAL A 244 9.17 -16.16 22.95
CA VAL A 244 8.06 -15.54 22.21
C VAL A 244 8.38 -15.53 20.73
N LYS A 245 7.60 -16.25 19.91
CA LYS A 245 7.82 -16.32 18.46
C LYS A 245 7.24 -15.09 17.74
N SER A 246 8.03 -14.48 16.86
CA SER A 246 7.61 -13.44 15.92
C SER A 246 8.09 -13.78 14.51
N GLN A 247 7.78 -12.92 13.53
CA GLN A 247 8.34 -13.04 12.18
C GLN A 247 9.87 -12.87 12.12
N TYR A 248 10.49 -12.29 13.16
CA TYR A 248 11.93 -12.04 13.22
C TYR A 248 12.73 -13.18 13.88
N GLY A 249 12.06 -14.06 14.62
CA GLY A 249 12.69 -15.14 15.38
C GLY A 249 12.03 -15.35 16.74
N TYR A 250 12.83 -15.73 17.73
CA TYR A 250 12.39 -15.93 19.11
C TYR A 250 12.91 -14.84 20.01
N HIS A 251 12.03 -14.24 20.80
CA HIS A 251 12.37 -13.19 21.76
C HIS A 251 12.30 -13.71 23.18
N ILE A 252 13.22 -13.24 24.02
CA ILE A 252 13.09 -13.24 25.48
C ILE A 252 12.87 -11.79 25.87
N ILE A 253 11.80 -11.49 26.59
CA ILE A 253 11.37 -10.12 26.90
C ILE A 253 11.51 -9.91 28.41
N TYR A 254 12.08 -8.78 28.81
CA TYR A 254 12.20 -8.37 30.21
C TYR A 254 11.57 -7.00 30.40
N LYS A 255 10.47 -6.94 31.21
CA LYS A 255 9.77 -5.71 31.51
C LYS A 255 10.42 -4.99 32.67
N THR A 256 10.89 -3.78 32.46
CA THR A 256 11.62 -3.01 33.47
C THR A 256 10.74 -1.96 34.17
N LYS A 257 9.70 -1.46 33.47
CA LYS A 257 8.83 -0.42 34.01
C LYS A 257 7.44 -0.49 33.37
N GLN A 258 6.44 0.02 34.09
CA GLN A 258 5.11 0.32 33.58
C GLN A 258 4.59 1.60 34.23
N ASN A 259 4.11 2.51 33.42
CA ASN A 259 3.42 3.72 33.87
C ASN A 259 1.93 3.45 34.11
N ASP A 260 1.26 4.36 34.82
CA ASP A 260 -0.18 4.31 34.98
C ASP A 260 -0.91 4.46 33.64
N LYS A 261 -2.11 3.88 33.53
CA LYS A 261 -2.99 4.02 32.37
C LYS A 261 -3.33 5.50 32.17
N PRO A 262 -3.10 6.05 30.96
CA PRO A 262 -3.45 7.44 30.68
C PRO A 262 -4.96 7.66 30.64
N GLU A 263 -5.42 8.85 30.98
CA GLU A 263 -6.81 9.25 30.80
C GLU A 263 -7.22 9.18 29.32
N LEU A 264 -8.48 8.81 29.05
CA LEU A 264 -9.01 8.61 27.69
C LEU A 264 -8.76 9.83 26.79
N ASP A 265 -9.00 11.03 27.28
CA ASP A 265 -8.85 12.27 26.53
C ASP A 265 -7.42 12.48 26.01
N LYS A 266 -6.42 11.92 26.67
CA LYS A 266 -5.00 12.01 26.27
C LYS A 266 -4.63 11.05 25.12
N VAL A 267 -5.44 10.03 24.93
CA VAL A 267 -5.14 8.94 23.98
C VAL A 267 -6.26 8.70 22.96
N LYS A 268 -7.35 9.45 23.04
CA LYS A 268 -8.56 9.23 22.22
C LYS A 268 -8.24 9.17 20.72
N ASP A 269 -7.47 10.12 20.20
CA ASP A 269 -7.12 10.17 18.78
C ASP A 269 -6.25 8.96 18.37
N ALA A 270 -5.33 8.54 19.24
CA ALA A 270 -4.51 7.36 18.99
C ALA A 270 -5.33 6.07 19.04
N VAL A 271 -6.33 5.97 19.92
CA VAL A 271 -7.28 4.86 19.97
C VAL A 271 -8.12 4.81 18.72
N ILE A 272 -8.66 5.96 18.27
CA ILE A 272 -9.42 6.06 17.02
C ILE A 272 -8.56 5.59 15.84
N ALA A 273 -7.32 6.08 15.74
CA ALA A 273 -6.41 5.68 14.67
C ALA A 273 -6.12 4.17 14.69
N LYS A 274 -5.95 3.57 15.87
CA LYS A 274 -5.72 2.13 16.01
C LYS A 274 -6.92 1.31 15.56
N ILE A 275 -8.11 1.63 16.04
CA ILE A 275 -9.36 0.95 15.64
C ILE A 275 -9.61 1.11 14.14
N ALA A 276 -9.41 2.32 13.59
CA ALA A 276 -9.56 2.60 12.17
C ALA A 276 -8.62 1.73 11.32
N ASN A 277 -7.35 1.63 11.71
CA ASN A 277 -6.37 0.78 11.04
C ASN A 277 -6.77 -0.71 11.10
N GLU A 278 -7.28 -1.18 12.22
CA GLU A 278 -7.79 -2.55 12.34
C GLU A 278 -8.98 -2.82 11.42
N LYS A 279 -9.91 -1.87 11.29
CA LYS A 279 -11.03 -1.97 10.32
C LYS A 279 -10.53 -2.09 8.88
N VAL A 280 -9.55 -1.29 8.49
CA VAL A 280 -8.95 -1.34 7.14
C VAL A 280 -8.22 -2.67 6.91
N THR A 281 -7.46 -3.15 7.90
CA THR A 281 -6.64 -4.36 7.78
C THR A 281 -7.49 -5.63 7.75
N ASN A 282 -8.58 -5.66 8.52
CA ASN A 282 -9.42 -6.86 8.67
C ASN A 282 -10.53 -6.98 7.62
N ASP A 283 -10.81 -5.91 6.86
CA ASP A 283 -11.80 -5.91 5.78
C ASP A 283 -11.15 -5.58 4.43
N SER A 284 -10.89 -6.59 3.62
CA SER A 284 -10.30 -6.43 2.28
C SER A 284 -11.13 -5.57 1.32
N THR A 285 -12.41 -5.32 1.64
CA THR A 285 -13.31 -4.47 0.86
C THR A 285 -13.37 -3.02 1.36
N PHE A 286 -12.69 -2.71 2.47
CA PHE A 286 -12.81 -1.42 3.14
C PHE A 286 -12.40 -0.24 2.24
N ALA A 287 -11.29 -0.37 1.52
CA ALA A 287 -10.84 0.67 0.58
C ALA A 287 -11.89 0.95 -0.51
N SER A 288 -12.55 -0.10 -1.03
CA SER A 288 -13.64 0.08 -1.99
C SER A 288 -14.84 0.81 -1.38
N LYS A 289 -15.23 0.46 -0.15
CA LYS A 289 -16.29 1.15 0.60
C LYS A 289 -15.94 2.63 0.83
N ALA A 290 -14.71 2.93 1.18
CA ALA A 290 -14.23 4.30 1.35
C ALA A 290 -14.35 5.10 0.04
N MET A 291 -13.95 4.54 -1.12
CA MET A 291 -14.08 5.23 -2.40
C MET A 291 -15.54 5.39 -2.84
N ILE A 292 -16.41 4.43 -2.54
CA ILE A 292 -17.85 4.57 -2.75
C ILE A 292 -18.42 5.72 -1.90
N SER A 293 -18.02 5.80 -0.63
CA SER A 293 -18.42 6.89 0.27
C SER A 293 -17.98 8.26 -0.26
N LEU A 294 -16.76 8.39 -0.81
CA LEU A 294 -16.31 9.63 -1.45
C LEU A 294 -17.21 10.03 -2.61
N ARG A 295 -17.53 9.11 -3.50
CA ARG A 295 -18.37 9.37 -4.66
C ARG A 295 -19.80 9.74 -4.26
N GLN A 296 -20.34 9.12 -3.19
CA GLN A 296 -21.63 9.48 -2.59
C GLN A 296 -21.61 10.87 -1.96
N LYS A 297 -20.55 11.24 -1.24
CA LYS A 297 -20.35 12.58 -0.65
C LYS A 297 -20.50 13.69 -1.71
N TYR A 298 -20.05 13.42 -2.94
CA TYR A 298 -20.11 14.35 -4.06
C TYR A 298 -21.32 14.11 -4.99
N GLU A 299 -22.28 13.30 -4.57
CA GLU A 299 -23.51 13.00 -5.34
C GLU A 299 -23.20 12.57 -6.81
N MET A 300 -22.11 11.79 -6.98
CA MET A 300 -21.61 11.39 -8.29
C MET A 300 -22.71 10.71 -9.13
N LYS A 301 -22.84 11.11 -10.40
CA LYS A 301 -23.75 10.50 -11.36
C LYS A 301 -23.04 10.25 -12.68
N ILE A 302 -23.05 9.00 -13.15
CA ILE A 302 -22.56 8.64 -14.47
C ILE A 302 -23.71 8.77 -15.46
N THR A 303 -23.63 9.75 -16.37
CA THR A 303 -24.69 10.07 -17.34
C THR A 303 -24.71 9.14 -18.55
N ASP A 304 -23.60 8.48 -18.85
CA ASP A 304 -23.53 7.48 -19.90
C ASP A 304 -24.10 6.14 -19.39
N SER A 305 -25.21 5.70 -19.97
CA SER A 305 -25.96 4.52 -19.51
C SER A 305 -25.14 3.22 -19.53
N LYS A 306 -24.25 3.06 -20.54
CA LYS A 306 -23.43 1.86 -20.68
C LYS A 306 -22.31 1.82 -19.64
N LEU A 307 -21.65 2.94 -19.40
CA LEU A 307 -20.63 3.06 -18.35
C LEU A 307 -21.26 2.97 -16.95
N SER A 308 -22.43 3.57 -16.74
CA SER A 308 -23.18 3.45 -15.48
C SER A 308 -23.51 1.99 -15.17
N SER A 309 -24.09 1.25 -16.12
CA SER A 309 -24.42 -0.16 -15.91
C SER A 309 -23.20 -1.04 -15.58
N LYS A 310 -22.07 -0.77 -16.25
CA LYS A 310 -20.82 -1.48 -15.95
C LYS A 310 -20.25 -1.11 -14.57
N TYR A 311 -20.26 0.17 -14.25
CA TYR A 311 -19.84 0.66 -12.93
C TYR A 311 -20.65 0.00 -11.81
N ASP A 312 -21.98 0.02 -11.93
CA ASP A 312 -22.88 -0.57 -10.94
C ASP A 312 -22.64 -2.07 -10.76
N SER A 313 -22.35 -2.78 -11.86
CA SER A 313 -22.04 -4.21 -11.79
C SER A 313 -20.74 -4.55 -11.03
N ILE A 314 -19.83 -3.60 -10.90
CA ILE A 314 -18.52 -3.77 -10.25
C ILE A 314 -18.53 -3.24 -8.81
N TYR A 315 -19.08 -2.05 -8.60
CA TYR A 315 -18.93 -1.28 -7.37
C TYR A 315 -20.18 -1.19 -6.49
N ASN A 316 -21.37 -1.44 -7.03
CA ASN A 316 -22.65 -1.35 -6.30
C ASN A 316 -23.31 -2.74 -6.09
N LYS A 317 -22.49 -3.76 -5.84
CA LYS A 317 -22.97 -5.11 -5.53
C LYS A 317 -23.33 -5.27 -4.06
#